data_6d54187ee314d45b1108081dbcdd4cb2
#
_entry.id   6d54187ee314d45b1108081dbcdd4cb2
#
_cell.length_a   1.000
_cell.length_b   1.000
_cell.length_c   1.000
_cell.angle_alpha   90.00
_cell.angle_beta   90.00
_cell.angle_gamma   90.00
#
_symmetry.space_group_name_H-M   'P 1'
#
loop_
_entity.id
_entity.type
_entity.pdbx_description
1 polymer ?
#
loop_
_entity_poly.entity_id
_entity_poly.type
_entity_poly.pdbx_seq_one_letter_code
_entity_poly.pdbx_strand_id
1 'polypeptide(L)'
;LRSTLNSISHTYPGENEAALRDVSLTLEDATVTALVGPNGSGKTTLMQILGGVMVPTSGSIAIDGAQASADELLTGSIIASSARDFDNLSSQSLVAYARLRPTWDEQLFAHYTQRFDLTVNRKFVRKLSGGQAAILSGSIALASGAPLTLLDEIQAPLDVPTRYALYEEILALAGEVMEGQRAPRRFIISSHMVSELEKVAEDVVVLKKSELLAHESIDDFTCRVCALTGHASDVERFLAAHPDLALIASRELGPTREIVVDLRASAVGETELAT
;
A
#
# COMPACT_ATOMS: atom_id res chain seq x y z
N LEU A 1 10.52 2.59 14.28
CA LEU A 1 10.81 1.40 13.46
C LEU A 1 11.37 1.82 12.10
N ARG A 2 12.67 1.68 11.90
CA ARG A 2 13.35 1.99 10.64
C ARG A 2 13.54 0.70 9.83
N SER A 3 13.02 0.67 8.61
CA SER A 3 13.18 -0.46 7.69
C SER A 3 13.99 -0.02 6.48
N THR A 4 15.14 -0.63 6.23
CA THR A 4 16.02 -0.32 5.10
C THR A 4 16.09 -1.51 4.16
N LEU A 5 15.73 -1.29 2.92
CA LEU A 5 15.85 -2.25 1.82
C LEU A 5 17.13 -1.91 1.03
N ASN A 6 17.99 -2.89 0.83
CA ASN A 6 19.25 -2.73 0.12
C ASN A 6 19.23 -3.60 -1.14
N SER A 7 19.13 -2.96 -2.30
CA SER A 7 19.20 -3.59 -3.63
C SER A 7 18.33 -4.83 -3.80
N ILE A 8 17.07 -4.74 -3.34
CA ILE A 8 16.12 -5.84 -3.42
C ILE A 8 15.77 -6.13 -4.87
N SER A 9 16.07 -7.35 -5.31
CA SER A 9 15.60 -7.88 -6.60
C SER A 9 14.92 -9.21 -6.40
N HIS A 10 13.87 -9.47 -7.20
CA HIS A 10 13.17 -10.75 -7.16
C HIS A 10 12.65 -11.14 -8.54
N THR A 11 12.90 -12.40 -8.91
CA THR A 11 12.36 -13.04 -10.11
C THR A 11 11.65 -14.31 -9.69
N TYR A 12 10.39 -14.48 -10.09
CA TYR A 12 9.63 -15.70 -9.78
C TYR A 12 10.21 -16.91 -10.53
N PRO A 13 10.17 -18.11 -9.93
CA PRO A 13 10.64 -19.32 -10.60
C PRO A 13 9.92 -19.53 -11.94
N GLY A 14 10.70 -19.70 -13.02
CA GLY A 14 10.18 -19.91 -14.36
C GLY A 14 9.85 -18.64 -15.15
N GLU A 15 9.95 -17.46 -14.55
CA GLU A 15 9.80 -16.18 -15.24
C GLU A 15 11.16 -15.64 -15.69
N ASN A 16 11.16 -14.94 -16.84
CA ASN A 16 12.37 -14.27 -17.36
C ASN A 16 12.47 -12.82 -16.93
N GLU A 17 11.37 -12.23 -16.50
CA GLU A 17 11.32 -10.83 -16.08
C GLU A 17 11.32 -10.73 -14.56
N ALA A 18 12.12 -9.80 -14.04
CA ALA A 18 12.14 -9.53 -12.61
C ALA A 18 10.88 -8.78 -12.18
N ALA A 19 10.26 -9.26 -11.11
CA ALA A 19 9.15 -8.56 -10.46
C ALA A 19 9.62 -7.35 -9.65
N LEU A 20 10.88 -7.36 -9.18
CA LEU A 20 11.57 -6.21 -8.57
C LEU A 20 13.01 -6.18 -9.07
N ARG A 21 13.54 -4.97 -9.32
CA ARG A 21 14.89 -4.71 -9.79
C ARG A 21 15.55 -3.63 -8.93
N ASP A 22 16.58 -4.01 -8.20
CA ASP A 22 17.46 -3.10 -7.44
C ASP A 22 16.71 -2.05 -6.60
N VAL A 23 15.65 -2.44 -5.93
CA VAL A 23 14.85 -1.55 -5.10
C VAL A 23 15.58 -1.28 -3.80
N SER A 24 16.01 -0.02 -3.61
CA SER A 24 16.67 0.46 -2.39
C SER A 24 15.90 1.64 -1.82
N LEU A 25 15.44 1.52 -0.58
CA LEU A 25 14.73 2.60 0.13
C LEU A 25 14.83 2.42 1.63
N THR A 26 14.66 3.51 2.37
CA THR A 26 14.59 3.50 3.83
C THR A 26 13.28 4.12 4.27
N LEU A 27 12.50 3.38 5.06
CA LEU A 27 11.26 3.81 5.67
C LEU A 27 11.54 4.13 7.14
N GLU A 28 11.53 5.41 7.56
CA GLU A 28 11.88 5.78 8.93
C GLU A 28 10.92 6.75 9.61
N ASP A 29 10.48 7.80 8.96
CA ASP A 29 9.80 8.91 9.64
C ASP A 29 8.27 8.80 9.61
N ALA A 30 7.70 8.29 8.52
CA ALA A 30 6.25 8.19 8.35
C ALA A 30 5.63 7.00 9.10
N THR A 31 4.48 7.23 9.72
CA THR A 31 3.66 6.16 10.32
C THR A 31 2.83 5.45 9.25
N VAL A 32 2.31 6.18 8.27
CA VAL A 32 1.55 5.63 7.14
C VAL A 32 2.26 5.95 5.84
N THR A 33 2.65 4.90 5.11
CA THR A 33 3.29 5.00 3.78
C THR A 33 2.36 4.46 2.70
N ALA A 34 2.14 5.26 1.65
CA ALA A 34 1.47 4.81 0.44
C ALA A 34 2.45 4.08 -0.49
N LEU A 35 2.13 2.87 -0.92
CA LEU A 35 2.86 2.14 -1.95
C LEU A 35 2.06 2.16 -3.25
N VAL A 36 2.46 2.97 -4.21
CA VAL A 36 1.67 3.20 -5.42
C VAL A 36 2.40 2.74 -6.68
N GLY A 37 1.62 2.42 -7.70
CA GLY A 37 2.13 1.99 -9.00
C GLY A 37 1.10 1.18 -9.78
N PRO A 38 1.25 1.06 -11.09
CA PRO A 38 0.35 0.28 -11.93
C PRO A 38 0.37 -1.21 -11.56
N ASN A 39 -0.64 -1.95 -12.03
CA ASN A 39 -0.66 -3.40 -11.86
C ASN A 39 0.59 -4.02 -12.51
N GLY A 40 1.19 -5.00 -11.85
CA GLY A 40 2.45 -5.62 -12.29
C GLY A 40 3.71 -4.80 -12.00
N SER A 41 3.65 -3.69 -11.25
CA SER A 41 4.86 -2.92 -10.89
C SER A 41 5.69 -3.51 -9.75
N GLY A 42 5.23 -4.60 -9.10
CA GLY A 42 5.95 -5.26 -8.02
C GLY A 42 5.46 -4.94 -6.61
N LYS A 43 4.36 -4.19 -6.41
CA LYS A 43 3.83 -3.81 -5.08
C LYS A 43 3.60 -5.01 -4.17
N THR A 44 2.82 -5.98 -4.61
CA THR A 44 2.54 -7.21 -3.85
C THR A 44 3.83 -7.99 -3.54
N THR A 45 4.75 -8.09 -4.51
CA THR A 45 6.04 -8.76 -4.32
C THR A 45 6.87 -8.04 -3.24
N LEU A 46 6.94 -6.71 -3.29
CA LEU A 46 7.64 -5.92 -2.27
C LEU A 46 7.03 -6.11 -0.88
N MET A 47 5.70 -6.09 -0.77
CA MET A 47 5.01 -6.33 0.50
C MET A 47 5.24 -7.74 1.04
N GLN A 48 5.21 -8.77 0.20
CA GLN A 48 5.51 -10.15 0.61
C GLN A 48 6.95 -10.32 1.10
N ILE A 49 7.90 -9.62 0.49
CA ILE A 49 9.31 -9.60 0.93
C ILE A 49 9.44 -8.86 2.26
N LEU A 50 8.85 -7.67 2.41
CA LEU A 50 8.82 -6.91 3.66
C LEU A 50 8.14 -7.68 4.79
N GLY A 51 7.14 -8.46 4.47
CA GLY A 51 6.40 -9.31 5.40
C GLY A 51 7.07 -10.64 5.73
N GLY A 52 8.26 -10.92 5.17
CA GLY A 52 8.97 -12.18 5.39
C GLY A 52 8.30 -13.43 4.77
N VAL A 53 7.23 -13.25 4.01
CA VAL A 53 6.52 -14.35 3.33
C VAL A 53 7.32 -14.84 2.12
N MET A 54 8.10 -13.94 1.53
CA MET A 54 8.92 -14.21 0.35
C MET A 54 10.37 -13.78 0.59
N VAL A 55 11.31 -14.63 0.19
CA VAL A 55 12.74 -14.31 0.21
C VAL A 55 13.12 -13.65 -1.13
N PRO A 56 13.78 -12.49 -1.15
CA PRO A 56 14.22 -11.88 -2.40
C PRO A 56 15.29 -12.75 -3.08
N THR A 57 15.41 -12.66 -4.41
CA THR A 57 16.48 -13.34 -5.16
C THR A 57 17.86 -12.76 -4.81
N SER A 58 17.93 -11.45 -4.56
CA SER A 58 19.11 -10.75 -4.07
C SER A 58 18.73 -9.52 -3.26
N GLY A 59 19.72 -8.99 -2.54
CA GLY A 59 19.53 -7.87 -1.61
C GLY A 59 19.25 -8.31 -0.18
N SER A 60 19.02 -7.35 0.71
CA SER A 60 18.76 -7.59 2.13
C SER A 60 17.84 -6.54 2.72
N ILE A 61 17.18 -6.89 3.83
CA ILE A 61 16.38 -5.96 4.63
C ILE A 61 17.06 -5.80 5.99
N ALA A 62 17.15 -4.57 6.46
CA ALA A 62 17.58 -4.27 7.81
C ALA A 62 16.45 -3.58 8.59
N ILE A 63 16.27 -3.98 9.86
CA ILE A 63 15.36 -3.34 10.80
C ILE A 63 16.20 -2.69 11.90
N ASP A 64 16.00 -1.37 12.12
CA ASP A 64 16.75 -0.56 13.08
C ASP A 64 18.28 -0.74 12.95
N GLY A 65 18.77 -0.89 11.70
CA GLY A 65 20.18 -1.02 11.36
C GLY A 65 20.75 -2.44 11.44
N ALA A 66 20.00 -3.44 11.91
CA ALA A 66 20.42 -4.84 11.94
C ALA A 66 19.77 -5.60 10.76
N GLN A 67 20.53 -6.48 10.09
CA GLN A 67 19.98 -7.32 9.05
C GLN A 67 18.91 -8.25 9.62
N ALA A 68 17.71 -8.18 9.08
CA ALA A 68 16.58 -8.98 9.51
C ALA A 68 16.56 -10.35 8.82
N SER A 69 16.28 -11.40 9.58
CA SER A 69 15.96 -12.73 9.06
C SER A 69 14.52 -12.78 8.55
N ALA A 70 14.19 -13.78 7.73
CA ALA A 70 12.82 -14.00 7.28
C ALA A 70 11.86 -14.24 8.47
N ASP A 71 12.31 -14.94 9.51
CA ASP A 71 11.50 -15.21 10.69
C ASP A 71 11.21 -13.93 11.50
N GLU A 72 12.18 -13.02 11.64
CA GLU A 72 11.96 -11.72 12.28
C GLU A 72 10.98 -10.85 11.49
N LEU A 73 11.10 -10.82 10.16
CA LEU A 73 10.16 -10.11 9.31
C LEU A 73 8.75 -10.71 9.43
N LEU A 74 8.62 -12.04 9.37
CA LEU A 74 7.34 -12.74 9.46
C LEU A 74 6.65 -12.54 10.82
N THR A 75 7.41 -12.58 11.91
CA THR A 75 6.86 -12.36 13.25
C THR A 75 6.56 -10.89 13.54
N GLY A 76 7.37 -9.97 13.00
CA GLY A 76 7.23 -8.53 13.15
C GLY A 76 6.18 -7.89 12.25
N SER A 77 5.61 -8.61 11.29
CA SER A 77 4.68 -8.06 10.31
C SER A 77 3.35 -8.79 10.25
N ILE A 78 2.39 -8.19 9.56
CA ILE A 78 1.15 -8.82 9.11
C ILE A 78 0.78 -8.28 7.73
N ILE A 79 0.32 -9.15 6.85
CA ILE A 79 -0.20 -8.77 5.53
C ILE A 79 -1.69 -9.06 5.50
N ALA A 80 -2.48 -8.03 5.15
CA ALA A 80 -3.86 -8.17 4.75
C ALA A 80 -3.96 -7.86 3.26
N SER A 81 -4.56 -8.76 2.50
CA SER A 81 -4.72 -8.65 1.06
C SER A 81 -6.19 -8.77 0.68
N SER A 82 -6.57 -8.16 -0.43
CA SER A 82 -7.84 -8.42 -1.09
C SER A 82 -7.86 -9.81 -1.75
N ALA A 83 -6.71 -10.46 -1.91
CA ALA A 83 -6.60 -11.84 -2.36
C ALA A 83 -7.20 -12.81 -1.32
N ARG A 84 -7.72 -13.92 -1.83
CA ARG A 84 -8.45 -14.90 -0.99
C ARG A 84 -7.56 -16.04 -0.50
N ASP A 85 -6.43 -15.69 0.11
CA ASP A 85 -5.41 -16.66 0.54
C ASP A 85 -5.92 -17.64 1.61
N PHE A 86 -6.97 -17.24 2.35
CA PHE A 86 -7.55 -18.01 3.45
C PHE A 86 -8.96 -18.55 3.17
N ASP A 87 -9.33 -18.72 1.91
CA ASP A 87 -10.68 -19.14 1.46
C ASP A 87 -11.18 -20.44 2.11
N ASN A 88 -10.28 -21.34 2.48
CA ASN A 88 -10.58 -22.62 3.11
C ASN A 88 -10.66 -22.58 4.63
N LEU A 89 -10.41 -21.43 5.25
CA LEU A 89 -10.61 -21.24 6.68
C LEU A 89 -11.99 -20.62 6.96
N SER A 90 -12.56 -20.92 8.13
CA SER A 90 -13.70 -20.15 8.61
C SER A 90 -13.23 -18.81 9.19
N SER A 91 -14.09 -17.79 9.16
CA SER A 91 -13.77 -16.51 9.79
C SER A 91 -13.45 -16.68 11.28
N GLN A 92 -14.12 -17.60 11.98
CA GLN A 92 -13.83 -17.95 13.37
C GLN A 92 -12.42 -18.53 13.54
N SER A 93 -12.00 -19.45 12.64
CA SER A 93 -10.66 -20.04 12.69
C SER A 93 -9.59 -19.01 12.40
N LEU A 94 -9.80 -18.13 11.42
CA LEU A 94 -8.86 -17.09 11.06
C LEU A 94 -8.62 -16.14 12.24
N VAL A 95 -9.68 -15.68 12.90
CA VAL A 95 -9.58 -14.85 14.11
C VAL A 95 -8.91 -15.61 15.26
N ALA A 96 -9.21 -16.90 15.43
CA ALA A 96 -8.56 -17.72 16.47
C ALA A 96 -7.04 -17.83 16.26
N TYR A 97 -6.58 -17.95 15.02
CA TYR A 97 -5.14 -17.91 14.70
C TYR A 97 -4.52 -16.53 14.99
N ALA A 98 -5.22 -15.45 14.60
CA ALA A 98 -4.74 -14.09 14.84
C ALA A 98 -4.57 -13.79 16.35
N ARG A 99 -5.47 -14.31 17.19
CA ARG A 99 -5.41 -14.20 18.66
C ARG A 99 -4.17 -14.86 19.30
N LEU A 100 -3.46 -15.72 18.58
CA LEU A 100 -2.21 -16.31 19.07
C LEU A 100 -1.04 -15.31 19.06
N ARG A 101 -1.18 -14.17 18.38
CA ARG A 101 -0.14 -13.13 18.41
C ARG A 101 -0.09 -12.50 19.82
N PRO A 102 1.11 -12.36 20.42
CA PRO A 102 1.25 -11.73 21.74
C PRO A 102 0.78 -10.26 21.80
N THR A 103 0.78 -9.59 20.64
CA THR A 103 0.39 -8.19 20.48
C THR A 103 -1.07 -7.99 20.09
N TRP A 104 -1.87 -9.07 20.06
CA TRP A 104 -3.29 -9.00 19.71
C TRP A 104 -4.09 -8.13 20.66
N ASP A 105 -4.88 -7.20 20.10
CA ASP A 105 -5.80 -6.32 20.82
C ASP A 105 -7.26 -6.74 20.62
N GLU A 106 -7.81 -7.44 21.60
CA GLU A 106 -9.18 -7.94 21.56
C GLU A 106 -10.23 -6.81 21.61
N GLN A 107 -9.91 -5.71 22.32
CA GLN A 107 -10.85 -4.56 22.42
C GLN A 107 -10.93 -3.84 21.07
N LEU A 108 -9.79 -3.65 20.42
CA LEU A 108 -9.73 -3.07 19.09
C LEU A 108 -10.42 -3.95 18.05
N PHE A 109 -10.24 -5.26 18.11
CA PHE A 109 -10.97 -6.18 17.23
C PHE A 109 -12.48 -6.15 17.47
N ALA A 110 -12.92 -6.08 18.71
CA ALA A 110 -14.35 -5.94 19.07
C ALA A 110 -14.93 -4.62 18.53
N HIS A 111 -14.17 -3.52 18.63
CA HIS A 111 -14.53 -2.24 18.01
C HIS A 111 -14.76 -2.39 16.51
N TYR A 112 -13.82 -3.03 15.77
CA TYR A 112 -13.97 -3.23 14.33
C TYR A 112 -15.13 -4.14 13.96
N THR A 113 -15.40 -5.19 14.75
CA THR A 113 -16.56 -6.04 14.48
C THR A 113 -17.87 -5.27 14.58
N GLN A 114 -17.97 -4.33 15.51
CA GLN A 114 -19.13 -3.45 15.63
C GLN A 114 -19.14 -2.37 14.53
N ARG A 115 -18.00 -1.71 14.27
CA ARG A 115 -17.87 -0.61 13.31
C ARG A 115 -18.23 -1.02 11.89
N PHE A 116 -17.86 -2.24 11.50
CA PHE A 116 -18.03 -2.77 10.15
C PHE A 116 -19.10 -3.87 10.04
N ASP A 117 -19.91 -4.08 11.06
CA ASP A 117 -20.95 -5.13 11.12
C ASP A 117 -20.40 -6.52 10.72
N LEU A 118 -19.24 -6.87 11.26
CA LEU A 118 -18.57 -8.12 10.94
C LEU A 118 -19.18 -9.29 11.74
N THR A 119 -19.56 -10.34 11.03
CA THR A 119 -20.02 -11.59 11.66
C THR A 119 -18.89 -12.63 11.62
N VAL A 120 -18.30 -12.91 12.79
CA VAL A 120 -17.30 -13.96 12.97
C VAL A 120 -17.98 -15.27 13.37
N ASN A 121 -17.97 -16.25 12.48
CA ASN A 121 -18.65 -17.53 12.67
C ASN A 121 -17.92 -18.68 11.94
N ARG A 122 -18.53 -19.87 11.87
CA ARG A 122 -17.98 -21.04 11.16
C ARG A 122 -18.13 -21.00 9.64
N LYS A 123 -18.62 -19.89 9.06
CA LYS A 123 -18.70 -19.72 7.61
C LYS A 123 -17.31 -19.53 7.03
N PHE A 124 -17.02 -20.26 5.95
CA PHE A 124 -15.75 -20.15 5.25
C PHE A 124 -15.57 -18.75 4.60
N VAL A 125 -14.35 -18.24 4.61
CA VAL A 125 -13.99 -16.94 4.02
C VAL A 125 -14.42 -16.85 2.55
N ARG A 126 -14.28 -17.93 1.77
CA ARG A 126 -14.74 -17.99 0.36
C ARG A 126 -16.24 -17.71 0.15
N LYS A 127 -17.06 -17.79 1.21
CA LYS A 127 -18.49 -17.51 1.15
C LYS A 127 -18.84 -16.07 1.54
N LEU A 128 -17.86 -15.29 1.96
CA LEU A 128 -18.00 -13.85 2.20
C LEU A 128 -18.00 -13.11 0.86
N SER A 129 -18.62 -11.92 0.81
CA SER A 129 -18.38 -11.01 -0.33
C SER A 129 -16.92 -10.54 -0.34
N GLY A 130 -16.44 -10.02 -1.47
CA GLY A 130 -15.09 -9.45 -1.56
C GLY A 130 -14.86 -8.39 -0.49
N GLY A 131 -15.80 -7.46 -0.32
CA GLY A 131 -15.72 -6.42 0.69
C GLY A 131 -15.73 -6.97 2.13
N GLN A 132 -16.58 -7.96 2.42
CA GLN A 132 -16.61 -8.60 3.74
C GLN A 132 -15.30 -9.32 4.06
N ALA A 133 -14.70 -10.01 3.10
CA ALA A 133 -13.41 -10.68 3.28
C ALA A 133 -12.28 -9.68 3.49
N ALA A 134 -12.26 -8.61 2.70
CA ALA A 134 -11.27 -7.54 2.81
C ALA A 134 -11.34 -6.83 4.18
N ILE A 135 -12.54 -6.43 4.60
CA ILE A 135 -12.71 -5.75 5.89
C ILE A 135 -12.38 -6.67 7.08
N LEU A 136 -12.71 -7.97 7.00
CA LEU A 136 -12.31 -8.95 8.00
C LEU A 136 -10.77 -9.07 8.08
N SER A 137 -10.10 -9.18 6.93
CA SER A 137 -8.63 -9.25 6.84
C SER A 137 -7.98 -7.97 7.39
N GLY A 138 -8.50 -6.79 7.02
CA GLY A 138 -8.04 -5.50 7.53
C GLY A 138 -8.22 -5.35 9.03
N SER A 139 -9.40 -5.70 9.54
CA SER A 139 -9.69 -5.65 10.98
C SER A 139 -8.75 -6.55 11.79
N ILE A 140 -8.47 -7.75 11.29
CA ILE A 140 -7.48 -8.65 11.88
C ILE A 140 -6.09 -8.03 11.85
N ALA A 141 -5.67 -7.46 10.72
CA ALA A 141 -4.38 -6.83 10.58
C ALA A 141 -4.22 -5.63 11.52
N LEU A 142 -5.22 -4.77 11.61
CA LEU A 142 -5.21 -3.61 12.49
C LEU A 142 -5.20 -4.03 13.98
N ALA A 143 -5.98 -5.04 14.38
CA ALA A 143 -6.02 -5.53 15.74
C ALA A 143 -4.81 -6.40 16.14
N SER A 144 -3.99 -6.84 15.18
CA SER A 144 -2.84 -7.70 15.42
C SER A 144 -1.74 -7.07 16.29
N GLY A 145 -1.67 -5.74 16.34
CA GLY A 145 -0.59 -5.00 17.02
C GLY A 145 0.81 -5.24 16.39
N ALA A 146 0.88 -5.76 15.17
CA ALA A 146 2.17 -6.00 14.51
C ALA A 146 2.93 -4.69 14.28
N PRO A 147 4.25 -4.63 14.53
CA PRO A 147 5.08 -3.46 14.25
C PRO A 147 4.99 -2.97 12.80
N LEU A 148 4.85 -3.89 11.83
CA LEU A 148 4.65 -3.58 10.41
C LEU A 148 3.32 -4.17 9.92
N THR A 149 2.40 -3.31 9.50
CA THR A 149 1.10 -3.71 8.94
C THR A 149 1.04 -3.36 7.46
N LEU A 150 0.88 -4.37 6.64
CA LEU A 150 0.89 -4.30 5.17
C LEU A 150 -0.53 -4.55 4.66
N LEU A 151 -1.11 -3.57 3.96
CA LEU A 151 -2.48 -3.60 3.44
C LEU A 151 -2.44 -3.58 1.91
N ASP A 152 -2.47 -4.78 1.28
CA ASP A 152 -2.30 -4.93 -0.16
C ASP A 152 -3.63 -4.85 -0.90
N GLU A 153 -3.89 -3.69 -1.50
CA GLU A 153 -5.11 -3.35 -2.25
C GLU A 153 -6.42 -3.71 -1.52
N ILE A 154 -6.39 -3.68 -0.19
CA ILE A 154 -7.51 -4.10 0.65
C ILE A 154 -8.77 -3.25 0.45
N GLN A 155 -8.58 -2.00 0.03
CA GLN A 155 -9.66 -1.06 -0.25
C GLN A 155 -10.37 -1.32 -1.58
N ALA A 156 -9.76 -2.05 -2.51
CA ALA A 156 -10.28 -2.23 -3.86
C ALA A 156 -11.70 -2.83 -3.94
N PRO A 157 -12.06 -3.86 -3.15
CA PRO A 157 -13.39 -4.44 -3.16
C PRO A 157 -14.40 -3.71 -2.24
N LEU A 158 -14.00 -2.61 -1.57
CA LEU A 158 -14.85 -1.87 -0.65
C LEU A 158 -15.67 -0.80 -1.38
N ASP A 159 -16.90 -0.58 -0.93
CA ASP A 159 -17.64 0.62 -1.30
C ASP A 159 -17.01 1.88 -0.69
N VAL A 160 -17.38 3.04 -1.21
CA VAL A 160 -16.78 4.32 -0.81
C VAL A 160 -16.93 4.60 0.68
N PRO A 161 -18.12 4.47 1.31
CA PRO A 161 -18.27 4.69 2.75
C PRO A 161 -17.40 3.77 3.61
N THR A 162 -17.37 2.47 3.30
CA THR A 162 -16.58 1.49 4.05
C THR A 162 -15.07 1.72 3.89
N ARG A 163 -14.64 2.14 2.70
CA ARG A 163 -13.25 2.51 2.42
C ARG A 163 -12.80 3.70 3.27
N TYR A 164 -13.59 4.77 3.31
CA TYR A 164 -13.27 5.93 4.14
C TYR A 164 -13.28 5.58 5.64
N ALA A 165 -14.23 4.77 6.09
CA ALA A 165 -14.25 4.30 7.48
C ALA A 165 -12.99 3.49 7.83
N LEU A 166 -12.48 2.65 6.91
CA LEU A 166 -11.21 1.93 7.10
C LEU A 166 -10.03 2.91 7.23
N TYR A 167 -9.98 3.95 6.40
CA TYR A 167 -8.93 4.96 6.46
C TYR A 167 -8.97 5.78 7.75
N GLU A 168 -10.17 6.12 8.24
CA GLU A 168 -10.34 6.77 9.55
C GLU A 168 -9.76 5.93 10.69
N GLU A 169 -9.99 4.60 10.68
CA GLU A 169 -9.45 3.69 11.69
C GLU A 169 -7.92 3.58 11.61
N ILE A 170 -7.34 3.59 10.40
CA ILE A 170 -5.87 3.61 10.21
C ILE A 170 -5.29 4.90 10.75
N LEU A 171 -5.89 6.06 10.41
CA LEU A 171 -5.44 7.36 10.89
C LEU A 171 -5.56 7.49 12.41
N ALA A 172 -6.63 6.98 13.01
CA ALA A 172 -6.80 6.97 14.46
C ALA A 172 -5.66 6.18 15.14
N LEU A 173 -5.34 4.98 14.63
CA LEU A 173 -4.23 4.18 15.14
C LEU A 173 -2.87 4.84 14.92
N ALA A 174 -2.66 5.46 13.76
CA ALA A 174 -1.43 6.19 13.47
C ALA A 174 -1.24 7.37 14.43
N GLY A 175 -2.31 8.12 14.70
CA GLY A 175 -2.32 9.20 15.70
C GLY A 175 -1.96 8.71 17.10
N GLU A 176 -2.55 7.61 17.57
CA GLU A 176 -2.22 7.00 18.87
C GLU A 176 -0.75 6.56 18.97
N VAL A 177 -0.17 6.07 17.85
CA VAL A 177 1.26 5.73 17.77
C VAL A 177 2.14 6.99 17.85
N MET A 178 1.79 8.04 17.09
CA MET A 178 2.54 9.30 17.09
C MET A 178 2.51 10.02 18.45
N GLU A 179 1.40 9.93 19.17
CA GLU A 179 1.23 10.48 20.51
C GLU A 179 1.87 9.60 21.60
N GLY A 180 2.45 8.45 21.23
CA GLY A 180 3.09 7.53 22.17
C GLY A 180 2.12 6.75 23.07
N GLN A 181 0.84 6.71 22.70
CA GLN A 181 -0.19 5.96 23.43
C GLN A 181 -0.14 4.46 23.09
N ARG A 182 0.50 4.11 21.94
CA ARG A 182 0.74 2.74 21.49
C ARG A 182 2.21 2.50 21.15
N ALA A 183 2.59 1.23 21.10
CA ALA A 183 3.92 0.82 20.65
C ALA A 183 4.18 1.30 19.21
N PRO A 184 5.43 1.59 18.82
CA PRO A 184 5.80 2.00 17.48
C PRO A 184 5.27 1.02 16.43
N ARG A 185 4.57 1.54 15.42
CA ARG A 185 3.93 0.76 14.38
C ARG A 185 3.95 1.53 13.07
N ARG A 186 4.13 0.82 11.95
CA ARG A 186 4.06 1.36 10.61
C ARG A 186 2.97 0.67 9.80
N PHE A 187 2.28 1.45 8.98
CA PHE A 187 1.29 0.98 8.02
C PHE A 187 1.80 1.25 6.61
N ILE A 188 1.77 0.24 5.75
CA ILE A 188 2.01 0.41 4.31
C ILE A 188 0.74 0.00 3.58
N ILE A 189 0.18 0.92 2.80
CA ILE A 189 -1.06 0.70 2.07
C ILE A 189 -0.74 0.74 0.58
N SER A 190 -0.99 -0.36 -0.15
CA SER A 190 -0.83 -0.34 -1.60
C SER A 190 -2.09 0.12 -2.31
N SER A 191 -1.91 0.92 -3.37
CA SER A 191 -2.97 1.29 -4.30
C SER A 191 -2.40 1.48 -5.70
N HIS A 192 -3.26 1.37 -6.70
CA HIS A 192 -2.93 1.82 -8.05
C HIS A 192 -3.33 3.29 -8.29
N MET A 193 -3.95 3.95 -7.31
CA MET A 193 -4.41 5.35 -7.35
C MET A 193 -3.84 6.15 -6.19
N VAL A 194 -3.00 7.15 -6.49
CA VAL A 194 -2.41 8.04 -5.49
C VAL A 194 -3.48 8.83 -4.75
N SER A 195 -4.46 9.39 -5.49
CA SER A 195 -5.54 10.24 -4.96
C SER A 195 -6.40 9.58 -3.86
N GLU A 196 -6.38 8.25 -3.77
CA GLU A 196 -7.06 7.54 -2.68
C GLU A 196 -6.30 7.62 -1.36
N LEU A 197 -4.97 7.69 -1.41
CA LEU A 197 -4.09 7.62 -0.24
C LEU A 197 -3.53 8.98 0.19
N GLU A 198 -3.69 10.01 -0.64
CA GLU A 198 -3.20 11.37 -0.38
C GLU A 198 -3.63 11.94 0.98
N LYS A 199 -4.84 11.57 1.43
CA LYS A 199 -5.39 12.03 2.72
C LYS A 199 -5.05 11.14 3.91
N VAL A 200 -4.38 10.02 3.67
CA VAL A 200 -4.13 8.98 4.68
C VAL A 200 -2.63 8.79 4.93
N ALA A 201 -1.82 8.91 3.87
CA ALA A 201 -0.39 8.67 3.94
C ALA A 201 0.39 9.97 4.23
N GLU A 202 1.49 9.83 4.93
CA GLU A 202 2.49 10.88 5.16
C GLU A 202 3.61 10.79 4.12
N ASP A 203 3.83 9.58 3.60
CA ASP A 203 4.95 9.25 2.73
C ASP A 203 4.48 8.40 1.54
N VAL A 204 5.13 8.53 0.39
CA VAL A 204 4.78 7.78 -0.81
C VAL A 204 5.99 7.10 -1.45
N VAL A 205 5.83 5.83 -1.73
CA VAL A 205 6.76 5.00 -2.51
C VAL A 205 6.10 4.66 -3.84
N VAL A 206 6.72 5.05 -4.94
CA VAL A 206 6.21 4.83 -6.29
C VAL A 206 7.02 3.76 -6.99
N LEU A 207 6.37 2.65 -7.36
CA LEU A 207 6.97 1.59 -8.19
C LEU A 207 6.49 1.68 -9.63
N LYS A 208 7.41 1.57 -10.58
CA LYS A 208 7.13 1.51 -12.02
C LYS A 208 8.08 0.55 -12.70
N LYS A 209 7.55 -0.38 -13.51
CA LYS A 209 8.34 -1.37 -14.25
C LYS A 209 9.35 -2.12 -13.36
N SER A 210 8.89 -2.54 -12.18
CA SER A 210 9.67 -3.30 -11.20
C SER A 210 10.80 -2.51 -10.50
N GLU A 211 10.86 -1.20 -10.66
CA GLU A 211 11.89 -0.31 -10.10
C GLU A 211 11.26 0.77 -9.22
N LEU A 212 12.05 1.29 -8.28
CA LEU A 212 11.67 2.45 -7.46
C LEU A 212 11.78 3.72 -8.31
N LEU A 213 10.64 4.39 -8.54
CA LEU A 213 10.59 5.65 -9.27
C LEU A 213 10.76 6.86 -8.34
N ALA A 214 10.12 6.83 -7.17
CA ALA A 214 10.16 7.92 -6.20
C ALA A 214 9.90 7.41 -4.78
N HIS A 215 10.49 8.08 -3.80
CA HIS A 215 10.20 7.95 -2.38
C HIS A 215 10.35 9.33 -1.73
N GLU A 216 9.27 9.88 -1.22
CA GLU A 216 9.22 11.24 -0.68
C GLU A 216 7.96 11.46 0.14
N SER A 217 7.83 12.63 0.81
CA SER A 217 6.59 13.00 1.50
C SER A 217 5.43 13.09 0.52
N ILE A 218 4.21 12.78 1.00
CA ILE A 218 3.01 12.88 0.16
C ILE A 218 2.75 14.32 -0.28
N ASP A 219 3.07 15.30 0.57
CA ASP A 219 2.91 16.72 0.27
C ASP A 219 3.84 17.16 -0.86
N ASP A 220 5.14 16.77 -0.81
CA ASP A 220 6.09 17.07 -1.89
C ASP A 220 5.68 16.39 -3.19
N PHE A 221 5.18 15.16 -3.10
CA PHE A 221 4.73 14.40 -4.26
C PHE A 221 3.50 15.05 -4.91
N THR A 222 2.50 15.44 -4.13
CA THR A 222 1.25 16.04 -4.64
C THR A 222 1.48 17.45 -5.18
N CYS A 223 2.39 18.23 -4.59
CA CYS A 223 2.75 19.55 -5.10
C CYS A 223 3.43 19.51 -6.48
N ARG A 224 4.05 18.40 -6.86
CA ARG A 224 4.76 18.28 -8.13
C ARG A 224 4.08 17.40 -9.17
N VAL A 225 3.14 16.58 -8.75
CA VAL A 225 2.41 15.66 -9.64
C VAL A 225 1.07 16.29 -10.00
N CYS A 226 0.84 16.49 -11.29
CA CYS A 226 -0.39 17.05 -11.81
C CYS A 226 -1.17 16.01 -12.59
N ALA A 227 -2.47 15.88 -12.30
CA ALA A 227 -3.39 15.11 -13.11
C ALA A 227 -4.10 16.04 -14.10
N LEU A 228 -3.97 15.76 -15.38
CA LEU A 228 -4.62 16.49 -16.46
C LEU A 228 -5.64 15.59 -17.15
N THR A 229 -6.86 16.05 -17.29
CA THR A 229 -7.92 15.34 -17.99
C THR A 229 -8.50 16.21 -19.09
N GLY A 230 -8.55 15.68 -20.31
CA GLY A 230 -9.08 16.40 -21.46
C GLY A 230 -9.44 15.47 -22.61
N HIS A 231 -9.87 16.03 -23.74
CA HIS A 231 -10.06 15.25 -24.96
C HIS A 231 -8.72 14.64 -25.40
N ALA A 232 -8.71 13.38 -25.84
CA ALA A 232 -7.47 12.64 -26.14
C ALA A 232 -6.53 13.42 -27.08
N SER A 233 -7.08 14.09 -28.12
CA SER A 233 -6.30 14.91 -29.06
C SER A 233 -5.65 16.15 -28.43
N ASP A 234 -6.29 16.72 -27.41
CA ASP A 234 -5.76 17.92 -26.75
C ASP A 234 -4.66 17.55 -25.75
N VAL A 235 -4.83 16.41 -25.05
CA VAL A 235 -3.80 15.84 -24.20
C VAL A 235 -2.55 15.43 -24.99
N GLU A 236 -2.72 14.84 -26.17
CA GLU A 236 -1.61 14.52 -27.09
C GLU A 236 -0.87 15.76 -27.55
N ARG A 237 -1.61 16.82 -27.91
CA ARG A 237 -1.03 18.12 -28.31
C ARG A 237 -0.26 18.76 -27.16
N PHE A 238 -0.82 18.70 -25.95
CA PHE A 238 -0.16 19.19 -24.75
C PHE A 238 1.17 18.44 -24.47
N LEU A 239 1.15 17.10 -24.51
CA LEU A 239 2.36 16.31 -24.32
C LEU A 239 3.41 16.55 -25.40
N ALA A 240 2.99 16.76 -26.65
CA ALA A 240 3.89 17.08 -27.75
C ALA A 240 4.54 18.48 -27.60
N ALA A 241 3.82 19.42 -26.99
CA ALA A 241 4.35 20.75 -26.70
C ALA A 241 5.29 20.76 -25.46
N HIS A 242 5.20 19.77 -24.58
CA HIS A 242 5.97 19.69 -23.34
C HIS A 242 6.72 18.35 -23.25
N PRO A 243 7.73 18.10 -24.10
CA PRO A 243 8.45 16.82 -24.16
C PRO A 243 9.26 16.52 -22.89
N ASP A 244 9.53 17.52 -22.07
CA ASP A 244 10.28 17.42 -20.82
C ASP A 244 9.42 16.89 -19.65
N LEU A 245 8.09 16.84 -19.80
CA LEU A 245 7.21 16.29 -18.78
C LEU A 245 7.36 14.78 -18.66
N ALA A 246 7.70 14.31 -17.46
CA ALA A 246 7.75 12.89 -17.19
C ALA A 246 6.32 12.33 -16.99
N LEU A 247 5.83 11.57 -17.96
CA LEU A 247 4.55 10.89 -17.86
C LEU A 247 4.64 9.73 -16.84
N ILE A 248 3.93 9.87 -15.71
CA ILE A 248 3.85 8.85 -14.65
C ILE A 248 2.80 7.80 -14.98
N ALA A 249 1.59 8.24 -15.36
CA ALA A 249 0.46 7.37 -15.68
C ALA A 249 -0.39 7.96 -16.83
N SER A 250 -1.13 7.11 -17.53
CA SER A 250 -2.09 7.50 -18.55
C SER A 250 -3.27 6.53 -18.56
N ARG A 251 -4.49 7.05 -18.61
CA ARG A 251 -5.74 6.29 -18.66
C ARG A 251 -6.66 6.86 -19.75
N GLU A 252 -7.21 6.00 -20.57
CA GLU A 252 -8.24 6.37 -21.54
C GLU A 252 -9.63 6.15 -20.94
N LEU A 253 -10.50 7.15 -21.08
CA LEU A 253 -11.87 7.17 -20.58
C LEU A 253 -12.80 7.57 -21.74
N GLY A 254 -13.01 6.65 -22.68
CA GLY A 254 -13.75 6.91 -23.92
C GLY A 254 -13.04 7.98 -24.77
N PRO A 255 -13.68 9.13 -25.09
CA PRO A 255 -13.07 10.19 -25.89
C PRO A 255 -12.08 11.06 -25.08
N THR A 256 -12.05 10.91 -23.75
CA THR A 256 -11.16 11.65 -22.86
C THR A 256 -9.96 10.81 -22.46
N ARG A 257 -8.85 11.48 -22.19
CA ARG A 257 -7.62 10.89 -21.66
C ARG A 257 -7.22 11.64 -20.40
N GLU A 258 -6.95 10.88 -19.35
CA GLU A 258 -6.34 11.36 -18.13
C GLU A 258 -4.85 11.00 -18.15
N ILE A 259 -4.00 11.95 -17.82
CA ILE A 259 -2.56 11.74 -17.64
C ILE A 259 -2.13 12.27 -16.28
N VAL A 260 -1.12 11.63 -15.71
CA VAL A 260 -0.43 12.10 -14.50
C VAL A 260 1.01 12.37 -14.89
N VAL A 261 1.47 13.60 -14.67
CA VAL A 261 2.79 14.08 -15.06
C VAL A 261 3.59 14.60 -13.86
N ASP A 262 4.90 14.44 -13.90
CA ASP A 262 5.83 15.02 -12.92
C ASP A 262 6.32 16.38 -13.43
N LEU A 263 6.11 17.42 -12.67
CA LEU A 263 6.48 18.81 -13.02
C LEU A 263 7.95 19.15 -12.72
N ARG A 264 8.71 18.29 -12.05
CA ARG A 264 10.12 18.56 -11.69
C ARG A 264 11.04 18.76 -12.90
N ALA A 265 10.73 18.14 -14.00
CA ALA A 265 11.55 18.17 -15.21
C ALA A 265 11.18 19.34 -16.16
N SER A 266 10.12 20.09 -15.87
CA SER A 266 9.60 21.08 -16.82
C SER A 266 9.72 22.52 -16.31
N ALA A 267 9.98 23.43 -17.24
CA ALA A 267 9.87 24.88 -17.02
C ALA A 267 8.41 25.39 -17.05
N VAL A 268 7.42 24.49 -17.04
CA VAL A 268 6.00 24.81 -17.09
C VAL A 268 5.56 25.30 -15.71
N GLY A 269 5.25 26.58 -15.60
CA GLY A 269 4.71 27.17 -14.36
C GLY A 269 3.28 26.71 -14.10
N GLU A 270 2.89 26.66 -12.82
CA GLU A 270 1.53 26.29 -12.36
C GLU A 270 0.40 27.04 -13.10
N THR A 271 0.67 28.21 -13.65
CA THR A 271 -0.31 29.07 -14.34
C THR A 271 -0.72 28.52 -15.73
N GLU A 272 0.11 27.71 -16.39
CA GLU A 272 -0.19 27.15 -17.72
C GLU A 272 -1.03 25.86 -17.64
N LEU A 273 -1.14 25.26 -16.44
CA LEU A 273 -1.91 24.05 -16.22
C LEU A 273 -3.39 24.31 -15.93
N ALA A 274 -3.76 25.57 -15.66
CA ALA A 274 -5.11 26.00 -15.29
C ALA A 274 -5.97 26.51 -16.48
N THR A 275 -5.44 26.52 -17.69
CA THR A 275 -6.12 26.90 -18.94
C THR A 275 -6.41 25.70 -19.82
#